data_1f86df307cbe322855db70f7997e66e9
#
_entry.id   1f86df307cbe322855db70f7997e66e9
#
_cell.length_a   1.000
_cell.length_b   1.000
_cell.length_c   1.000
_cell.angle_alpha   90.00
_cell.angle_beta   90.00
_cell.angle_gamma   90.00
#
_symmetry.space_group_name_H-M   'P 1'
#
loop_
_entity.id
_entity.type
_entity.pdbx_description
1 polymer ?
#
loop_
_entity_poly.entity_id
_entity_poly.type
_entity_poly.pdbx_seq_one_letter_code
_entity_poly.pdbx_strand_id
1 'polypeptide(L)'
;METSDGLEALSGGDRTFTFKAYHQRVNQLAHYLLEEGVQKGDHIAVLCKNNHHFPVILLASLKIGATVVPLSWQLTSYELKGILNNCRPKVMFYDLEFADILTPLREQLQFCLMIEAGAGMNTTEQFESLFKNRPLEVEADQVTEHDLALMLFTSGTTGNPKGCMVNHGSLAAYLTEVNVKSKQLKGMRFLASHPLYHMSSLNHVFQAAFEGIGLHFLWDPEPFEILQEIEKKHIHMMMAFPSVYTYMLEEMKRHPFDLSSVKMLVSGGTKVPARLIKEYNDMGILMVQGYGSTEAWTVSVWRPDMGWDKVNSAGKPIPQVSIKIEDPDTHEELPRGEVG
;
A
#
# COMPACT_ATOMS: atom_id res chain seq x y z
N MET A 1 -1.85 -3.42 -19.36
CA MET A 1 -1.72 -4.79 -18.81
C MET A 1 -1.36 -5.83 -19.89
N GLU A 2 -1.85 -5.74 -21.11
CA GLU A 2 -1.61 -6.71 -22.21
C GLU A 2 -0.13 -7.02 -22.51
N THR A 3 0.78 -6.07 -22.35
CA THR A 3 2.22 -6.27 -22.63
C THR A 3 3.00 -6.95 -21.50
N SER A 4 2.34 -7.33 -20.40
CA SER A 4 2.97 -7.90 -19.21
C SER A 4 2.37 -9.26 -18.79
N ASP A 5 1.51 -9.84 -19.61
CA ASP A 5 0.67 -11.01 -19.27
C ASP A 5 1.43 -12.18 -18.64
N GLY A 6 2.63 -12.48 -19.10
CA GLY A 6 3.47 -13.57 -18.60
C GLY A 6 4.37 -13.22 -17.41
N LEU A 7 4.47 -11.93 -17.04
CA LEU A 7 5.30 -11.51 -15.92
C LEU A 7 4.63 -11.83 -14.58
N GLU A 8 5.45 -12.11 -13.56
CA GLU A 8 5.00 -12.24 -12.19
C GLU A 8 4.42 -10.90 -11.69
N ALA A 9 3.18 -10.94 -11.18
CA ALA A 9 2.49 -9.79 -10.64
C ALA A 9 2.40 -9.82 -9.12
N LEU A 10 2.00 -10.96 -8.56
CA LEU A 10 1.85 -11.17 -7.12
C LEU A 10 2.51 -12.48 -6.73
N SER A 11 3.29 -12.47 -5.66
CA SER A 11 3.85 -13.69 -5.08
C SER A 11 3.93 -13.59 -3.56
N GLY A 12 3.82 -14.74 -2.88
CA GLY A 12 3.92 -14.87 -1.43
C GLY A 12 3.57 -16.28 -1.00
N GLY A 13 4.28 -16.81 0.00
CA GLY A 13 4.19 -18.23 0.34
C GLY A 13 4.53 -19.10 -0.88
N ASP A 14 3.67 -20.09 -1.14
CA ASP A 14 3.81 -21.02 -2.27
C ASP A 14 3.02 -20.57 -3.53
N ARG A 15 2.44 -19.36 -3.51
CA ARG A 15 1.60 -18.86 -4.62
C ARG A 15 2.30 -17.78 -5.42
N THR A 16 2.12 -17.87 -6.73
CA THR A 16 2.56 -16.86 -7.68
C THR A 16 1.49 -16.67 -8.75
N PHE A 17 1.18 -15.41 -9.06
CA PHE A 17 0.22 -15.04 -10.09
C PHE A 17 0.90 -14.16 -11.14
N THR A 18 0.67 -14.47 -12.41
CA THR A 18 1.04 -13.56 -13.50
C THR A 18 0.08 -12.37 -13.56
N PHE A 19 0.45 -11.30 -14.29
CA PHE A 19 -0.45 -10.17 -14.51
C PHE A 19 -1.77 -10.58 -15.15
N LYS A 20 -1.75 -11.55 -16.06
CA LYS A 20 -2.97 -12.12 -16.65
C LYS A 20 -3.86 -12.80 -15.61
N ALA A 21 -3.28 -13.69 -14.81
CA ALA A 21 -4.04 -14.39 -13.75
C ALA A 21 -4.56 -13.40 -12.68
N TYR A 22 -3.76 -12.39 -12.32
CA TYR A 22 -4.17 -11.34 -11.41
C TYR A 22 -5.36 -10.54 -11.95
N HIS A 23 -5.29 -10.10 -13.21
CA HIS A 23 -6.38 -9.39 -13.87
C HIS A 23 -7.68 -10.22 -13.92
N GLN A 24 -7.57 -11.51 -14.26
CA GLN A 24 -8.72 -12.41 -14.26
C GLN A 24 -9.37 -12.53 -12.88
N ARG A 25 -8.57 -12.68 -11.82
CA ARG A 25 -9.08 -12.73 -10.44
C ARG A 25 -9.75 -11.41 -10.03
N VAL A 26 -9.17 -10.27 -10.41
CA VAL A 26 -9.79 -8.95 -10.18
C VAL A 26 -11.17 -8.88 -10.84
N ASN A 27 -11.30 -9.32 -12.10
CA ASN A 27 -12.58 -9.29 -12.80
C ASN A 27 -13.61 -10.25 -12.18
N GLN A 28 -13.20 -11.46 -11.83
CA GLN A 28 -14.08 -12.44 -11.18
C GLN A 28 -14.59 -11.96 -9.82
N LEU A 29 -13.73 -11.33 -9.01
CA LEU A 29 -14.15 -10.74 -7.73
C LEU A 29 -15.05 -9.52 -7.93
N ALA A 30 -14.80 -8.71 -8.94
CA ALA A 30 -15.67 -7.60 -9.31
C ALA A 30 -17.08 -8.09 -9.68
N HIS A 31 -17.20 -9.17 -10.45
CA HIS A 31 -18.49 -9.83 -10.74
C HIS A 31 -19.19 -10.28 -9.47
N TYR A 32 -18.46 -10.97 -8.57
CA TYR A 32 -19.04 -11.39 -7.30
C TYR A 32 -19.61 -10.22 -6.50
N LEU A 33 -18.87 -9.12 -6.41
CA LEU A 33 -19.32 -7.93 -5.69
C LEU A 33 -20.58 -7.32 -6.30
N LEU A 34 -20.68 -7.29 -7.65
CA LEU A 34 -21.87 -6.83 -8.36
C LEU A 34 -23.07 -7.76 -8.12
N GLU A 35 -22.87 -9.09 -8.10
CA GLU A 35 -23.91 -10.09 -7.77
C GLU A 35 -24.43 -9.91 -6.34
N GLU A 36 -23.57 -9.57 -5.37
CA GLU A 36 -23.95 -9.20 -4.00
C GLU A 36 -24.58 -7.80 -3.91
N GLY A 37 -24.83 -7.17 -5.04
CA GLY A 37 -25.50 -5.89 -5.16
C GLY A 37 -24.63 -4.68 -4.75
N VAL A 38 -23.30 -4.82 -4.70
CA VAL A 38 -22.40 -3.67 -4.50
C VAL A 38 -22.57 -2.70 -5.67
N GLN A 39 -22.75 -1.43 -5.36
CA GLN A 39 -22.93 -0.35 -6.32
C GLN A 39 -21.78 0.65 -6.22
N LYS A 40 -21.65 1.47 -7.24
CA LYS A 40 -20.74 2.62 -7.24
C LYS A 40 -20.99 3.50 -6.02
N GLY A 41 -19.92 3.85 -5.30
CA GLY A 41 -19.97 4.64 -4.07
C GLY A 41 -20.19 3.82 -2.79
N ASP A 42 -20.55 2.52 -2.87
CA ASP A 42 -20.57 1.66 -1.69
C ASP A 42 -19.16 1.49 -1.11
N HIS A 43 -19.06 1.29 0.20
CA HIS A 43 -17.78 1.09 0.88
C HIS A 43 -17.46 -0.41 1.04
N ILE A 44 -16.21 -0.76 0.81
CA ILE A 44 -15.64 -2.09 1.02
C ILE A 44 -14.54 -1.99 2.07
N ALA A 45 -14.76 -2.54 3.25
CA ALA A 45 -13.75 -2.57 4.30
C ALA A 45 -12.79 -3.76 4.11
N VAL A 46 -11.49 -3.54 4.40
CA VAL A 46 -10.45 -4.57 4.27
C VAL A 46 -9.61 -4.60 5.55
N LEU A 47 -9.78 -5.64 6.36
CA LEU A 47 -8.99 -5.92 7.58
C LEU A 47 -8.11 -7.14 7.32
N CYS A 48 -7.11 -6.96 6.48
CA CYS A 48 -6.21 -8.03 6.07
C CYS A 48 -4.75 -7.61 6.24
N LYS A 49 -3.87 -8.57 6.53
CA LYS A 49 -2.41 -8.37 6.47
C LYS A 49 -1.91 -8.33 5.03
N ASN A 50 -0.62 -8.11 4.87
CA ASN A 50 0.02 -8.08 3.56
C ASN A 50 -0.02 -9.48 2.91
N ASN A 51 -0.86 -9.63 1.90
CA ASN A 51 -0.96 -10.86 1.14
C ASN A 51 -1.50 -10.58 -0.27
N HIS A 52 -1.40 -11.57 -1.16
CA HIS A 52 -1.83 -11.48 -2.56
C HIS A 52 -3.34 -11.23 -2.74
N HIS A 53 -4.19 -11.57 -1.76
CA HIS A 53 -5.63 -11.29 -1.84
C HIS A 53 -5.96 -9.80 -1.65
N PHE A 54 -5.17 -9.05 -0.87
CA PHE A 54 -5.41 -7.63 -0.64
C PHE A 54 -5.44 -6.81 -1.94
N PRO A 55 -4.42 -6.87 -2.84
CA PRO A 55 -4.47 -6.18 -4.12
C PRO A 55 -5.63 -6.61 -5.03
N VAL A 56 -6.05 -7.89 -4.96
CA VAL A 56 -7.20 -8.39 -5.73
C VAL A 56 -8.48 -7.73 -5.25
N ILE A 57 -8.71 -7.67 -3.93
CA ILE A 57 -9.88 -7.01 -3.32
C ILE A 57 -9.87 -5.52 -3.66
N LEU A 58 -8.72 -4.86 -3.49
CA LEU A 58 -8.55 -3.44 -3.77
C LEU A 58 -8.95 -3.12 -5.21
N LEU A 59 -8.31 -3.74 -6.20
CA LEU A 59 -8.56 -3.41 -7.61
C LEU A 59 -9.93 -3.85 -8.10
N ALA A 60 -10.49 -4.96 -7.59
CA ALA A 60 -11.85 -5.40 -7.91
C ALA A 60 -12.89 -4.37 -7.47
N SER A 61 -12.76 -3.87 -6.24
CA SER A 61 -13.65 -2.85 -5.68
C SER A 61 -13.57 -1.54 -6.45
N LEU A 62 -12.34 -1.05 -6.72
CA LEU A 62 -12.13 0.18 -7.49
C LEU A 62 -12.69 0.08 -8.91
N LYS A 63 -12.58 -1.09 -9.53
CA LYS A 63 -13.04 -1.31 -10.91
C LYS A 63 -14.54 -1.11 -11.07
N ILE A 64 -15.34 -1.42 -10.04
CA ILE A 64 -16.80 -1.22 -10.02
C ILE A 64 -17.21 0.11 -9.36
N GLY A 65 -16.27 0.99 -9.07
CA GLY A 65 -16.50 2.29 -8.44
C GLY A 65 -16.87 2.25 -6.95
N ALA A 66 -16.61 1.13 -6.27
CA ALA A 66 -16.72 1.06 -4.82
C ALA A 66 -15.51 1.69 -4.14
N THR A 67 -15.73 2.33 -2.99
CA THR A 67 -14.68 2.97 -2.19
C THR A 67 -14.06 1.96 -1.23
N VAL A 68 -12.75 1.76 -1.31
CA VAL A 68 -12.05 0.83 -0.40
C VAL A 68 -11.64 1.54 0.89
N VAL A 69 -11.91 0.89 2.02
CA VAL A 69 -11.58 1.33 3.37
C VAL A 69 -10.59 0.35 3.98
N PRO A 70 -9.27 0.55 3.78
CA PRO A 70 -8.26 -0.27 4.42
C PRO A 70 -8.24 0.00 5.92
N LEU A 71 -8.26 -1.06 6.72
CA LEU A 71 -8.30 -0.98 8.17
C LEU A 71 -6.99 -1.46 8.79
N SER A 72 -6.48 -0.72 9.77
CA SER A 72 -5.34 -1.16 10.55
C SER A 72 -5.72 -2.38 11.40
N TRP A 73 -4.95 -3.45 11.30
CA TRP A 73 -5.12 -4.63 12.14
C TRP A 73 -4.64 -4.45 13.59
N GLN A 74 -4.02 -3.31 13.89
CA GLN A 74 -3.60 -2.94 15.24
C GLN A 74 -4.74 -2.29 16.06
N LEU A 75 -5.87 -2.01 15.42
CA LEU A 75 -7.03 -1.39 16.08
C LEU A 75 -7.74 -2.39 17.00
N THR A 76 -8.21 -1.88 18.12
CA THR A 76 -9.09 -2.61 19.03
C THR A 76 -10.51 -2.73 18.46
N SER A 77 -11.33 -3.66 19.00
CA SER A 77 -12.76 -3.76 18.61
C SER A 77 -13.50 -2.43 18.83
N TYR A 78 -13.15 -1.65 19.87
CA TYR A 78 -13.77 -0.36 20.13
C TYR A 78 -13.48 0.66 19.03
N GLU A 79 -12.23 0.76 18.60
CA GLU A 79 -11.81 1.67 17.52
C GLU A 79 -12.40 1.26 16.19
N LEU A 80 -12.36 -0.05 15.86
CA LEU A 80 -12.98 -0.61 14.66
C LEU A 80 -14.49 -0.28 14.62
N LYS A 81 -15.21 -0.41 15.75
CA LYS A 81 -16.61 -0.05 15.85
C LYS A 81 -16.88 1.39 15.40
N GLY A 82 -16.07 2.34 15.88
CA GLY A 82 -16.21 3.74 15.52
C GLY A 82 -16.06 3.98 14.01
N ILE A 83 -15.03 3.37 13.40
CA ILE A 83 -14.75 3.46 11.97
C ILE A 83 -15.86 2.80 11.15
N LEU A 84 -16.24 1.56 11.49
CA LEU A 84 -17.23 0.80 10.74
C LEU A 84 -18.63 1.43 10.82
N ASN A 85 -18.99 2.05 11.94
CA ASN A 85 -20.22 2.82 12.03
C ASN A 85 -20.19 4.11 11.20
N ASN A 86 -19.03 4.71 11.03
CA ASN A 86 -18.85 5.91 10.20
C ASN A 86 -18.92 5.57 8.71
N CYS A 87 -18.13 4.61 8.23
CA CYS A 87 -18.08 4.26 6.81
C CYS A 87 -19.19 3.29 6.36
N ARG A 88 -19.84 2.54 7.27
CA ARG A 88 -20.93 1.58 6.99
C ARG A 88 -20.65 0.72 5.74
N PRO A 89 -19.59 -0.13 5.77
CA PRO A 89 -19.23 -0.90 4.60
C PRO A 89 -20.32 -1.91 4.25
N LYS A 90 -20.58 -2.08 2.95
CA LYS A 90 -21.51 -3.09 2.45
C LYS A 90 -20.91 -4.48 2.50
N VAL A 91 -19.62 -4.57 2.22
CA VAL A 91 -18.82 -5.81 2.33
C VAL A 91 -17.57 -5.53 3.15
N MET A 92 -17.18 -6.50 3.96
CA MET A 92 -15.94 -6.48 4.71
C MET A 92 -15.16 -7.77 4.46
N PHE A 93 -13.96 -7.64 3.94
CA PHE A 93 -12.99 -8.73 3.87
C PHE A 93 -12.09 -8.69 5.09
N TYR A 94 -11.81 -9.85 5.69
CA TYR A 94 -10.92 -9.95 6.84
C TYR A 94 -10.13 -11.25 6.84
N ASP A 95 -8.94 -11.23 7.43
CA ASP A 95 -8.18 -12.45 7.67
C ASP A 95 -8.66 -13.15 8.94
N LEU A 96 -8.63 -14.49 8.94
CA LEU A 96 -9.18 -15.34 9.99
C LEU A 96 -8.64 -15.00 11.39
N GLU A 97 -7.39 -14.56 11.49
CA GLU A 97 -6.79 -14.16 12.76
C GLU A 97 -7.50 -12.98 13.43
N PHE A 98 -8.28 -12.19 12.67
CA PHE A 98 -9.06 -11.05 13.18
C PHE A 98 -10.53 -11.42 13.50
N ALA A 99 -10.93 -12.69 13.38
CA ALA A 99 -12.30 -13.12 13.65
C ALA A 99 -12.73 -12.82 15.10
N ASP A 100 -11.83 -13.01 16.07
CA ASP A 100 -12.13 -12.80 17.49
C ASP A 100 -12.34 -11.31 17.80
N ILE A 101 -11.57 -10.41 17.20
CA ILE A 101 -11.71 -8.96 17.39
C ILE A 101 -13.00 -8.42 16.77
N LEU A 102 -13.54 -9.11 15.73
CA LEU A 102 -14.78 -8.78 15.06
C LEU A 102 -16.01 -9.40 15.73
N THR A 103 -15.85 -10.45 16.52
CA THR A 103 -16.97 -11.18 17.18
C THR A 103 -17.89 -10.24 17.99
N PRO A 104 -17.39 -9.32 18.83
CA PRO A 104 -18.26 -8.38 19.58
C PRO A 104 -19.02 -7.39 18.70
N LEU A 105 -18.61 -7.24 17.42
CA LEU A 105 -19.21 -6.28 16.48
C LEU A 105 -20.26 -6.91 15.55
N ARG A 106 -20.36 -8.24 15.48
CA ARG A 106 -21.21 -8.95 14.52
C ARG A 106 -22.67 -8.54 14.57
N GLU A 107 -23.24 -8.39 15.76
CA GLU A 107 -24.65 -7.97 15.92
C GLU A 107 -24.90 -6.55 15.38
N GLN A 108 -23.89 -5.68 15.44
CA GLN A 108 -23.99 -4.30 14.99
C GLN A 108 -23.68 -4.17 13.48
N LEU A 109 -23.00 -5.16 12.90
CA LEU A 109 -22.60 -5.21 11.50
C LEU A 109 -23.53 -6.07 10.63
N GLN A 110 -24.78 -6.30 11.05
CA GLN A 110 -25.77 -7.08 10.28
C GLN A 110 -26.05 -6.52 8.88
N PHE A 111 -25.73 -5.25 8.66
CA PHE A 111 -25.82 -4.61 7.34
C PHE A 111 -24.64 -4.91 6.42
N CYS A 112 -23.60 -5.56 6.93
CA CYS A 112 -22.34 -5.79 6.23
C CYS A 112 -22.16 -7.28 5.94
N LEU A 113 -21.93 -7.63 4.68
CA LEU A 113 -21.51 -8.96 4.29
C LEU A 113 -20.05 -9.18 4.69
N MET A 114 -19.81 -10.12 5.61
CA MET A 114 -18.46 -10.41 6.12
C MET A 114 -17.88 -11.64 5.42
N ILE A 115 -16.70 -11.49 4.80
CA ILE A 115 -16.01 -12.51 4.01
C ILE A 115 -14.63 -12.77 4.59
N GLU A 116 -14.38 -13.99 4.98
CA GLU A 116 -13.08 -14.46 5.43
C GLU A 116 -12.15 -14.67 4.23
N ALA A 117 -11.11 -13.85 4.11
CA ALA A 117 -10.25 -13.81 2.93
C ALA A 117 -8.99 -14.65 3.09
N GLY A 118 -8.27 -14.49 4.19
CA GLY A 118 -6.96 -15.09 4.39
C GLY A 118 -6.82 -15.86 5.70
N ALA A 119 -5.89 -16.81 5.72
CA ALA A 119 -5.41 -17.52 6.91
C ALA A 119 -3.88 -17.68 6.77
N GLY A 120 -3.10 -16.82 7.40
CA GLY A 120 -1.67 -16.71 7.14
C GLY A 120 -1.41 -16.30 5.69
N MET A 121 -0.41 -16.90 5.06
CA MET A 121 -0.09 -16.66 3.64
C MET A 121 -1.06 -17.31 2.66
N ASN A 122 -2.06 -18.08 3.13
CA ASN A 122 -3.04 -18.72 2.29
C ASN A 122 -4.37 -17.97 2.27
N THR A 123 -5.12 -18.13 1.18
CA THR A 123 -6.52 -17.73 1.11
C THR A 123 -7.42 -18.82 1.68
N THR A 124 -8.58 -18.44 2.22
CA THR A 124 -9.57 -19.39 2.72
C THR A 124 -10.33 -20.06 1.56
N GLU A 125 -10.97 -21.19 1.83
CA GLU A 125 -11.87 -21.83 0.85
C GLU A 125 -13.05 -20.93 0.50
N GLN A 126 -13.55 -20.16 1.46
CA GLN A 126 -14.60 -19.16 1.23
C GLN A 126 -14.15 -18.16 0.17
N PHE A 127 -12.98 -17.55 0.34
CA PHE A 127 -12.45 -16.57 -0.62
C PHE A 127 -12.21 -17.19 -1.99
N GLU A 128 -11.62 -18.39 -2.06
CA GLU A 128 -11.39 -19.07 -3.34
C GLU A 128 -12.69 -19.43 -4.07
N SER A 129 -13.79 -19.66 -3.32
CA SER A 129 -15.10 -19.93 -3.92
C SER A 129 -15.66 -18.74 -4.69
N LEU A 130 -15.25 -17.51 -4.36
CA LEU A 130 -15.73 -16.28 -4.99
C LEU A 130 -15.30 -16.16 -6.47
N PHE A 131 -14.29 -16.91 -6.89
CA PHE A 131 -13.79 -16.88 -8.27
C PHE A 131 -14.43 -17.95 -9.17
N LYS A 132 -15.09 -18.96 -8.59
CA LYS A 132 -15.58 -20.09 -9.37
C LYS A 132 -16.72 -19.69 -10.31
N ASN A 133 -16.60 -20.14 -11.57
CA ASN A 133 -17.64 -20.00 -12.62
C ASN A 133 -18.05 -18.54 -12.94
N ARG A 134 -17.18 -17.56 -12.66
CA ARG A 134 -17.42 -16.15 -13.01
C ARG A 134 -16.67 -15.74 -14.27
N PRO A 135 -17.25 -14.84 -15.07
CA PRO A 135 -16.60 -14.32 -16.26
C PRO A 135 -15.24 -13.69 -15.96
N LEU A 136 -14.34 -13.77 -16.93
CA LEU A 136 -13.00 -13.19 -16.87
C LEU A 136 -12.94 -11.71 -17.27
N GLU A 137 -14.03 -11.22 -17.84
CA GLU A 137 -14.24 -9.82 -18.22
C GLU A 137 -15.39 -9.26 -17.40
N VAL A 138 -15.33 -8.01 -17.02
CA VAL A 138 -16.40 -7.31 -16.28
C VAL A 138 -16.75 -6.01 -16.97
N GLU A 139 -18.03 -5.80 -17.19
CA GLU A 139 -18.62 -4.50 -17.51
C GLU A 139 -19.14 -3.90 -16.20
N ALA A 140 -18.72 -2.69 -15.91
CA ALA A 140 -19.14 -1.95 -14.72
C ALA A 140 -19.59 -0.56 -15.13
N ASP A 141 -20.32 0.11 -14.25
CA ASP A 141 -20.69 1.49 -14.42
C ASP A 141 -19.45 2.36 -14.65
N GLN A 142 -19.61 3.41 -15.44
CA GLN A 142 -18.50 4.29 -15.74
C GLN A 142 -18.00 4.97 -14.46
N VAL A 143 -16.75 4.67 -14.09
CA VAL A 143 -16.04 5.32 -13.00
C VAL A 143 -15.41 6.60 -13.53
N THR A 144 -15.57 7.71 -12.79
CA THR A 144 -15.05 9.03 -13.14
C THR A 144 -13.95 9.45 -12.20
N GLU A 145 -13.19 10.48 -12.56
CA GLU A 145 -12.13 11.05 -11.72
C GLU A 145 -12.63 11.62 -10.38
N HIS A 146 -13.91 11.99 -10.31
CA HIS A 146 -14.53 12.56 -9.11
C HIS A 146 -15.02 11.50 -8.11
N ASP A 147 -15.16 10.24 -8.55
CA ASP A 147 -15.60 9.15 -7.68
C ASP A 147 -14.54 8.82 -6.62
N LEU A 148 -15.00 8.51 -5.41
CA LEU A 148 -14.09 8.11 -4.34
C LEU A 148 -13.47 6.73 -4.64
N ALA A 149 -12.16 6.63 -4.49
CA ALA A 149 -11.40 5.40 -4.60
C ALA A 149 -11.09 4.81 -3.22
N LEU A 150 -10.60 5.65 -2.30
CA LEU A 150 -10.14 5.20 -0.98
C LEU A 150 -10.68 6.12 0.11
N MET A 151 -10.87 5.53 1.30
CA MET A 151 -11.07 6.24 2.55
C MET A 151 -10.11 5.67 3.59
N LEU A 152 -9.08 6.44 3.96
CA LEU A 152 -8.03 6.02 4.90
C LEU A 152 -8.22 6.73 6.23
N PHE A 153 -8.45 5.95 7.29
CA PHE A 153 -8.63 6.52 8.61
C PHE A 153 -7.28 6.82 9.27
N THR A 154 -7.14 8.07 9.73
CA THR A 154 -5.99 8.53 10.50
C THR A 154 -6.39 8.81 11.94
N SER A 155 -5.45 8.64 12.88
CA SER A 155 -5.65 9.04 14.28
C SER A 155 -5.73 10.57 14.36
N GLY A 156 -6.94 11.12 14.29
CA GLY A 156 -7.15 12.56 14.40
C GLY A 156 -6.64 13.11 15.73
N THR A 157 -6.10 14.33 15.73
CA THR A 157 -5.66 15.07 16.92
C THR A 157 -6.77 15.26 17.98
N THR A 158 -8.02 15.04 17.60
CA THR A 158 -9.22 15.19 18.44
C THR A 158 -9.72 13.88 19.06
N GLY A 159 -8.99 12.76 18.90
CA GLY A 159 -9.35 11.46 19.47
C GLY A 159 -10.32 10.61 18.61
N ASN A 160 -11.09 11.20 17.71
CA ASN A 160 -11.91 10.45 16.77
C ASN A 160 -11.19 10.26 15.43
N PRO A 161 -11.11 9.02 14.90
CA PRO A 161 -10.50 8.77 13.58
C PRO A 161 -11.21 9.59 12.50
N LYS A 162 -10.40 10.21 11.62
CA LYS A 162 -10.89 10.95 10.45
C LYS A 162 -10.60 10.18 9.18
N GLY A 163 -11.60 10.02 8.30
CA GLY A 163 -11.43 9.38 7.00
C GLY A 163 -10.88 10.38 5.97
N CYS A 164 -9.63 10.21 5.57
CA CYS A 164 -9.04 10.90 4.43
C CYS A 164 -9.62 10.32 3.15
N MET A 165 -10.31 11.14 2.36
CA MET A 165 -10.97 10.74 1.12
C MET A 165 -10.04 10.98 -0.08
N VAL A 166 -9.84 9.94 -0.88
CA VAL A 166 -9.04 9.98 -2.11
C VAL A 166 -9.91 9.61 -3.29
N ASN A 167 -10.00 10.46 -4.30
CA ASN A 167 -10.74 10.16 -5.52
C ASN A 167 -9.85 9.50 -6.60
N HIS A 168 -10.47 8.94 -7.63
CA HIS A 168 -9.76 8.30 -8.74
C HIS A 168 -8.87 9.28 -9.51
N GLY A 169 -9.28 10.55 -9.63
CA GLY A 169 -8.48 11.60 -10.29
C GLY A 169 -7.16 11.87 -9.57
N SER A 170 -7.19 12.01 -8.24
CA SER A 170 -5.98 12.20 -7.42
C SER A 170 -5.03 10.99 -7.54
N LEU A 171 -5.58 9.78 -7.53
CA LEU A 171 -4.82 8.54 -7.71
C LEU A 171 -4.16 8.51 -9.10
N ALA A 172 -4.91 8.78 -10.15
CA ALA A 172 -4.41 8.79 -11.53
C ALA A 172 -3.33 9.87 -11.74
N ALA A 173 -3.54 11.08 -11.21
CA ALA A 173 -2.57 12.17 -11.27
C ALA A 173 -1.25 11.76 -10.60
N TYR A 174 -1.32 11.24 -9.37
CA TYR A 174 -0.13 10.78 -8.64
C TYR A 174 0.64 9.70 -9.42
N LEU A 175 -0.05 8.67 -9.91
CA LEU A 175 0.58 7.58 -10.67
C LEU A 175 1.23 8.08 -11.96
N THR A 176 0.61 9.01 -12.66
CA THR A 176 1.16 9.61 -13.88
C THR A 176 2.45 10.36 -13.59
N GLU A 177 2.49 11.13 -12.49
CA GLU A 177 3.66 11.92 -12.08
C GLU A 177 4.87 11.09 -11.68
N VAL A 178 4.62 10.05 -10.87
CA VAL A 178 5.69 9.14 -10.42
C VAL A 178 6.27 8.38 -11.63
N ASN A 179 5.44 8.11 -12.63
CA ASN A 179 5.81 7.30 -13.80
C ASN A 179 6.66 7.98 -14.88
N VAL A 180 6.60 9.30 -14.99
CA VAL A 180 7.30 10.02 -16.09
C VAL A 180 8.81 9.68 -16.17
N LYS A 181 9.39 9.14 -15.09
CA LYS A 181 10.81 8.75 -15.02
C LYS A 181 11.07 7.25 -14.89
N SER A 182 10.04 6.39 -14.78
CA SER A 182 10.19 5.02 -14.30
C SER A 182 10.06 3.91 -15.35
N LYS A 183 10.15 4.21 -16.65
CA LYS A 183 10.06 3.22 -17.74
C LYS A 183 10.99 1.98 -17.62
N GLN A 184 11.88 1.96 -16.64
CA GLN A 184 12.85 0.88 -16.39
C GLN A 184 12.39 -0.10 -15.30
N LEU A 185 11.21 0.06 -14.71
CA LEU A 185 10.78 -0.73 -13.54
C LEU A 185 9.99 -2.01 -13.91
N LYS A 186 9.57 -2.13 -15.17
CA LYS A 186 8.82 -3.31 -15.64
C LYS A 186 9.61 -4.61 -15.41
N GLY A 187 8.95 -5.57 -14.75
CA GLY A 187 9.54 -6.86 -14.40
C GLY A 187 10.44 -6.85 -13.17
N MET A 188 10.63 -5.68 -12.53
CA MET A 188 11.25 -5.63 -11.21
C MET A 188 10.32 -6.22 -10.15
N ARG A 189 10.88 -6.55 -8.98
CA ARG A 189 10.15 -7.05 -7.82
C ARG A 189 10.25 -6.08 -6.66
N PHE A 190 9.10 -5.76 -6.08
CA PHE A 190 8.96 -4.93 -4.90
C PHE A 190 8.54 -5.81 -3.70
N LEU A 191 9.26 -5.73 -2.59
CA LEU A 191 8.88 -6.40 -1.34
C LEU A 191 7.91 -5.51 -0.55
N ALA A 192 6.67 -5.97 -0.42
CA ALA A 192 5.62 -5.29 0.33
C ALA A 192 5.67 -5.70 1.81
N SER A 193 6.67 -5.18 2.54
CA SER A 193 6.86 -5.44 3.98
C SER A 193 6.15 -4.42 4.88
N HIS A 194 5.83 -3.23 4.36
CA HIS A 194 5.11 -2.21 5.11
C HIS A 194 3.59 -2.41 5.00
N PRO A 195 2.80 -2.19 6.08
CA PRO A 195 1.36 -2.47 6.10
C PRO A 195 0.56 -1.83 4.97
N LEU A 196 -0.23 -2.62 4.23
CA LEU A 196 -1.02 -2.16 3.08
C LEU A 196 -2.19 -1.24 3.44
N TYR A 197 -2.55 -1.12 4.71
CA TYR A 197 -3.55 -0.13 5.12
C TYR A 197 -3.01 1.31 5.20
N HIS A 198 -1.70 1.51 5.05
CA HIS A 198 -1.10 2.84 4.94
C HIS A 198 -0.96 3.29 3.49
N MET A 199 -1.19 4.58 3.24
CA MET A 199 -1.06 5.18 1.91
C MET A 199 0.32 4.92 1.30
N SER A 200 1.39 4.99 2.10
CA SER A 200 2.76 4.75 1.66
C SER A 200 2.99 3.36 1.04
N SER A 201 2.21 2.34 1.45
CA SER A 201 2.27 0.99 0.89
C SER A 201 1.27 0.79 -0.25
N LEU A 202 0.06 1.36 -0.12
CA LEU A 202 -0.94 1.32 -1.19
C LEU A 202 -0.40 1.93 -2.48
N ASN A 203 0.40 2.99 -2.40
CA ASN A 203 1.06 3.60 -3.56
C ASN A 203 1.82 2.56 -4.39
N HIS A 204 2.52 1.64 -3.73
CA HIS A 204 3.30 0.62 -4.44
C HIS A 204 2.43 -0.45 -5.07
N VAL A 205 1.24 -0.74 -4.51
CA VAL A 205 0.27 -1.65 -5.15
C VAL A 205 -0.23 -1.04 -6.47
N PHE A 206 -0.60 0.24 -6.45
CA PHE A 206 -1.05 0.93 -7.64
C PHE A 206 0.06 1.09 -8.67
N GLN A 207 1.25 1.51 -8.23
CA GLN A 207 2.41 1.64 -9.08
C GLN A 207 2.79 0.30 -9.73
N ALA A 208 2.76 -0.79 -8.96
CA ALA A 208 3.05 -2.13 -9.47
C ALA A 208 2.07 -2.56 -10.57
N ALA A 209 0.78 -2.35 -10.36
CA ALA A 209 -0.23 -2.66 -11.36
C ALA A 209 -0.10 -1.79 -12.63
N PHE A 210 0.28 -0.52 -12.46
CA PHE A 210 0.42 0.43 -13.56
C PHE A 210 1.71 0.19 -14.39
N GLU A 211 2.84 -0.12 -13.72
CA GLU A 211 4.16 -0.23 -14.37
C GLU A 211 4.58 -1.66 -14.71
N GLY A 212 3.86 -2.67 -14.24
CA GLY A 212 4.24 -4.07 -14.43
C GLY A 212 5.35 -4.52 -13.49
N ILE A 213 5.33 -4.06 -12.24
CA ILE A 213 6.22 -4.48 -11.15
C ILE A 213 5.58 -5.64 -10.40
N GLY A 214 6.34 -6.71 -10.13
CA GLY A 214 5.88 -7.81 -9.29
C GLY A 214 5.89 -7.41 -7.80
N LEU A 215 4.80 -7.67 -7.10
CA LEU A 215 4.71 -7.52 -5.64
C LEU A 215 4.98 -8.86 -4.96
N HIS A 216 5.95 -8.88 -4.08
CA HIS A 216 6.22 -10.02 -3.22
C HIS A 216 5.77 -9.71 -1.79
N PHE A 217 5.03 -10.63 -1.16
CA PHE A 217 4.46 -10.45 0.18
C PHE A 217 5.13 -11.37 1.18
N LEU A 218 5.33 -10.85 2.39
CA LEU A 218 5.69 -11.62 3.57
C LEU A 218 4.66 -11.37 4.67
N TRP A 219 4.39 -12.44 5.42
CA TRP A 219 3.47 -12.39 6.54
C TRP A 219 4.24 -12.08 7.82
N ASP A 220 4.12 -10.84 8.31
CA ASP A 220 4.70 -10.39 9.57
C ASP A 220 6.20 -10.72 9.73
N PRO A 221 7.05 -10.33 8.75
CA PRO A 221 8.42 -10.83 8.69
C PRO A 221 9.35 -10.14 9.67
N GLU A 222 10.22 -10.92 10.27
CA GLU A 222 11.39 -10.41 10.99
C GLU A 222 12.50 -9.94 10.01
N PRO A 223 13.41 -9.05 10.43
CA PRO A 223 14.48 -8.51 9.57
C PRO A 223 15.33 -9.57 8.89
N PHE A 224 15.61 -10.68 9.56
CA PHE A 224 16.34 -11.82 8.99
C PHE A 224 15.58 -12.47 7.82
N GLU A 225 14.27 -12.69 7.98
CA GLU A 225 13.42 -13.25 6.92
C GLU A 225 13.30 -12.31 5.72
N ILE A 226 13.24 -10.99 5.97
CA ILE A 226 13.27 -9.98 4.91
C ILE A 226 14.54 -10.13 4.07
N LEU A 227 15.71 -10.23 4.72
CA LEU A 227 17.00 -10.39 4.04
C LEU A 227 17.08 -11.70 3.25
N GLN A 228 16.59 -12.80 3.80
CA GLN A 228 16.53 -14.09 3.11
C GLN A 228 15.65 -14.03 1.85
N GLU A 229 14.48 -13.36 1.94
CA GLU A 229 13.59 -13.26 0.78
C GLU A 229 14.11 -12.25 -0.27
N ILE A 230 14.84 -11.20 0.14
CA ILE A 230 15.55 -10.33 -0.80
C ILE A 230 16.54 -11.13 -1.64
N GLU A 231 17.38 -11.94 -1.00
CA GLU A 231 18.36 -12.79 -1.68
C GLU A 231 17.67 -13.85 -2.56
N LYS A 232 16.77 -14.65 -1.98
CA LYS A 232 16.10 -15.78 -2.64
C LYS A 232 15.23 -15.37 -3.84
N LYS A 233 14.54 -14.24 -3.73
CA LYS A 233 13.59 -13.75 -4.75
C LYS A 233 14.18 -12.66 -5.63
N HIS A 234 15.44 -12.29 -5.44
CA HIS A 234 16.09 -11.19 -6.16
C HIS A 234 15.22 -9.93 -6.14
N ILE A 235 14.86 -9.48 -4.94
CA ILE A 235 14.07 -8.27 -4.75
C ILE A 235 14.88 -7.04 -5.18
N HIS A 236 14.23 -6.13 -5.90
CA HIS A 236 14.87 -4.92 -6.43
C HIS A 236 14.58 -3.69 -5.59
N MET A 237 13.40 -3.64 -4.98
CA MET A 237 12.94 -2.45 -4.25
C MET A 237 12.16 -2.85 -3.01
N MET A 238 12.24 -2.02 -1.98
CA MET A 238 11.48 -2.17 -0.75
C MET A 238 11.26 -0.80 -0.12
N MET A 239 10.14 -0.63 0.57
CA MET A 239 9.89 0.49 1.47
C MET A 239 9.67 -0.02 2.88
N ALA A 240 10.35 0.59 3.87
CA ALA A 240 10.15 0.30 5.28
C ALA A 240 10.48 1.50 6.18
N PHE A 241 10.07 1.40 7.44
CA PHE A 241 10.48 2.36 8.47
C PHE A 241 11.99 2.26 8.75
N PRO A 242 12.62 3.34 9.24
CA PRO A 242 14.04 3.33 9.57
C PRO A 242 14.46 2.23 10.55
N SER A 243 13.58 1.85 11.48
CA SER A 243 13.84 0.77 12.45
C SER A 243 14.08 -0.57 11.77
N VAL A 244 13.27 -0.92 10.77
CA VAL A 244 13.42 -2.18 10.02
C VAL A 244 14.80 -2.24 9.36
N TYR A 245 15.18 -1.18 8.66
CA TYR A 245 16.50 -1.10 8.01
C TYR A 245 17.66 -1.12 9.01
N THR A 246 17.48 -0.54 10.19
CA THR A 246 18.49 -0.61 11.26
C THR A 246 18.70 -2.05 11.73
N TYR A 247 17.62 -2.79 11.98
CA TYR A 247 17.71 -4.20 12.37
C TYR A 247 18.25 -5.09 11.24
N MET A 248 17.90 -4.81 9.98
CA MET A 248 18.49 -5.49 8.83
C MET A 248 20.03 -5.31 8.79
N LEU A 249 20.55 -4.10 9.05
CA LEU A 249 22.00 -3.86 9.14
C LEU A 249 22.64 -4.66 10.27
N GLU A 250 21.97 -4.82 11.39
CA GLU A 250 22.47 -5.64 12.51
C GLU A 250 22.54 -7.13 12.15
N GLU A 251 21.51 -7.64 11.45
CA GLU A 251 21.52 -9.02 10.95
C GLU A 251 22.61 -9.26 9.89
N MET A 252 22.83 -8.30 8.99
CA MET A 252 23.90 -8.38 7.97
C MET A 252 25.30 -8.40 8.58
N LYS A 253 25.51 -7.87 9.78
CA LYS A 253 26.78 -8.00 10.52
C LYS A 253 27.02 -9.41 11.06
N ARG A 254 25.96 -10.17 11.28
CA ARG A 254 25.99 -11.54 11.83
C ARG A 254 26.01 -12.61 10.74
N HIS A 255 25.32 -12.32 9.65
CA HIS A 255 25.09 -13.25 8.53
C HIS A 255 25.32 -12.54 7.20
N PRO A 256 26.08 -13.15 6.26
CA PRO A 256 26.22 -12.60 4.92
C PRO A 256 24.93 -12.84 4.13
N PHE A 257 24.51 -11.84 3.35
CA PHE A 257 23.39 -11.91 2.40
C PHE A 257 23.79 -11.30 1.07
N ASP A 258 23.30 -11.87 -0.03
CA ASP A 258 23.46 -11.28 -1.37
C ASP A 258 22.32 -10.28 -1.63
N LEU A 259 22.62 -9.00 -1.54
CA LEU A 259 21.73 -7.90 -1.85
C LEU A 259 22.00 -7.25 -3.22
N SER A 260 22.76 -7.89 -4.09
CA SER A 260 23.17 -7.34 -5.40
C SER A 260 22.00 -7.03 -6.33
N SER A 261 20.86 -7.68 -6.11
CA SER A 261 19.61 -7.38 -6.83
C SER A 261 18.96 -6.05 -6.44
N VAL A 262 19.23 -5.56 -5.22
CA VAL A 262 18.58 -4.36 -4.68
C VAL A 262 19.04 -3.12 -5.44
N LYS A 263 18.08 -2.37 -6.00
CA LYS A 263 18.32 -1.12 -6.74
C LYS A 263 17.98 0.10 -5.90
N MET A 264 16.95 0.01 -5.07
CA MET A 264 16.50 1.14 -4.26
C MET A 264 15.78 0.69 -2.99
N LEU A 265 16.16 1.28 -1.89
CA LEU A 265 15.45 1.22 -0.62
C LEU A 265 14.84 2.59 -0.32
N VAL A 266 13.55 2.62 -0.01
CA VAL A 266 12.83 3.83 0.37
C VAL A 266 12.56 3.81 1.86
N SER A 267 12.84 4.88 2.56
CA SER A 267 12.50 5.04 3.97
C SER A 267 11.77 6.36 4.21
N GLY A 268 10.86 6.38 5.18
CA GLY A 268 10.04 7.54 5.47
C GLY A 268 9.03 7.27 6.58
N GLY A 269 7.97 8.11 6.65
CA GLY A 269 6.97 8.05 7.71
C GLY A 269 7.45 8.62 9.05
N THR A 270 8.76 8.60 9.30
CA THR A 270 9.46 9.25 10.39
C THR A 270 10.80 9.78 9.89
N LYS A 271 11.50 10.57 10.74
CA LYS A 271 12.86 11.05 10.39
C LYS A 271 13.81 9.87 10.17
N VAL A 272 14.43 9.81 9.01
CA VAL A 272 15.45 8.81 8.68
C VAL A 272 16.81 9.28 9.19
N PRO A 273 17.53 8.51 10.02
CA PRO A 273 18.88 8.89 10.47
C PRO A 273 19.85 8.97 9.29
N ALA A 274 20.58 10.08 9.18
CA ALA A 274 21.58 10.30 8.12
C ALA A 274 22.63 9.18 8.07
N ARG A 275 23.02 8.65 9.23
CA ARG A 275 23.94 7.52 9.34
C ARG A 275 23.40 6.27 8.65
N LEU A 276 22.10 5.97 8.84
CA LEU A 276 21.46 4.81 8.20
C LEU A 276 21.49 4.93 6.68
N ILE A 277 21.13 6.08 6.15
CA ILE A 277 21.17 6.36 4.71
C ILE A 277 22.60 6.18 4.18
N LYS A 278 23.60 6.70 4.92
CA LYS A 278 25.01 6.61 4.53
C LYS A 278 25.49 5.16 4.51
N GLU A 279 25.20 4.36 5.52
CA GLU A 279 25.65 2.96 5.61
C GLU A 279 25.16 2.13 4.42
N TYR A 280 23.88 2.26 3.99
CA TYR A 280 23.37 1.58 2.80
C TYR A 280 24.01 2.09 1.50
N ASN A 281 24.14 3.40 1.35
CA ASN A 281 24.77 3.97 0.14
C ASN A 281 26.28 3.61 0.05
N ASP A 282 27.00 3.51 1.16
CA ASP A 282 28.39 3.04 1.19
C ASP A 282 28.52 1.56 0.76
N MET A 283 27.47 0.75 0.92
CA MET A 283 27.38 -0.61 0.39
C MET A 283 26.97 -0.67 -1.09
N GLY A 284 26.75 0.48 -1.74
CA GLY A 284 26.30 0.56 -3.13
C GLY A 284 24.77 0.39 -3.32
N ILE A 285 24.00 0.38 -2.24
CA ILE A 285 22.54 0.28 -2.27
C ILE A 285 21.95 1.69 -2.14
N LEU A 286 21.26 2.16 -3.18
CA LEU A 286 20.61 3.47 -3.15
C LEU A 286 19.51 3.49 -2.07
N MET A 287 19.75 4.20 -0.99
CA MET A 287 18.71 4.51 0.00
C MET A 287 18.27 5.96 -0.14
N VAL A 288 16.95 6.17 -0.25
CA VAL A 288 16.31 7.47 -0.38
C VAL A 288 15.35 7.71 0.77
N GLN A 289 15.14 8.99 1.10
CA GLN A 289 14.17 9.40 2.11
C GLN A 289 12.97 10.06 1.43
N GLY A 290 11.75 9.53 1.72
CA GLY A 290 10.49 10.12 1.31
C GLY A 290 9.79 10.84 2.47
N TYR A 291 9.16 11.97 2.17
CA TYR A 291 8.27 12.69 3.07
C TYR A 291 6.89 12.83 2.44
N GLY A 292 5.87 12.64 3.26
CA GLY A 292 4.48 12.76 2.85
C GLY A 292 3.50 12.50 3.99
N SER A 293 2.22 12.59 3.68
CA SER A 293 1.13 12.29 4.60
C SER A 293 0.05 11.47 3.89
N THR A 294 -0.95 11.02 4.64
CA THR A 294 -2.09 10.31 4.06
C THR A 294 -2.86 11.21 3.08
N GLU A 295 -2.99 12.50 3.39
CA GLU A 295 -3.74 13.48 2.61
C GLU A 295 -3.00 13.93 1.35
N ALA A 296 -1.66 14.01 1.40
CA ALA A 296 -0.83 14.58 0.34
C ALA A 296 0.08 13.53 -0.36
N TRP A 297 0.07 12.29 0.10
CA TRP A 297 0.87 11.19 -0.40
C TRP A 297 2.37 11.46 -0.27
N THR A 298 3.19 11.11 -1.27
CA THR A 298 4.59 11.53 -1.31
C THR A 298 4.68 12.96 -1.82
N VAL A 299 5.18 13.84 -0.98
CA VAL A 299 5.32 15.28 -1.26
C VAL A 299 6.72 15.62 -1.73
N SER A 300 7.73 15.06 -1.07
CA SER A 300 9.14 15.31 -1.40
C SER A 300 10.00 14.09 -1.16
N VAL A 301 11.15 14.08 -1.83
CA VAL A 301 12.13 12.99 -1.73
C VAL A 301 13.53 13.62 -1.65
N TRP A 302 14.35 13.11 -0.72
CA TRP A 302 15.77 13.34 -0.70
C TRP A 302 16.53 12.16 -1.29
N ARG A 303 17.55 12.44 -2.11
CA ARG A 303 18.46 11.47 -2.71
C ARG A 303 19.91 11.95 -2.60
N PRO A 304 20.91 11.05 -2.64
CA PRO A 304 22.33 11.42 -2.51
C PRO A 304 22.81 12.46 -3.53
N ASP A 305 22.24 12.49 -4.74
CA ASP A 305 22.55 13.45 -5.80
C ASP A 305 22.11 14.90 -5.47
N MET A 306 21.33 15.08 -4.42
CA MET A 306 20.92 16.41 -3.92
C MET A 306 21.91 17.03 -2.93
N GLY A 307 22.97 16.32 -2.57
CA GLY A 307 24.02 16.77 -1.63
C GLY A 307 23.85 16.21 -0.22
N TRP A 308 24.92 15.68 0.34
CA TRP A 308 24.95 15.09 1.69
C TRP A 308 24.78 16.13 2.82
N ASP A 309 25.05 17.41 2.55
CA ASP A 309 24.76 18.53 3.46
C ASP A 309 23.25 18.71 3.70
N LYS A 310 22.41 18.14 2.83
CA LYS A 310 20.94 18.19 2.89
C LYS A 310 20.31 16.87 3.34
N VAL A 311 21.08 15.86 3.77
CA VAL A 311 20.59 14.53 4.15
C VAL A 311 19.57 14.56 5.31
N ASN A 312 19.58 15.59 6.13
CA ASN A 312 18.62 15.78 7.23
C ASN A 312 17.32 16.53 6.80
N SER A 313 17.20 16.91 5.53
CA SER A 313 15.99 17.55 5.00
C SER A 313 15.03 16.53 4.39
N ALA A 314 13.77 16.93 4.22
CA ALA A 314 12.78 16.13 3.48
C ALA A 314 13.05 16.08 1.96
N GLY A 315 14.11 16.72 1.47
CA GLY A 315 14.50 16.74 0.07
C GLY A 315 13.79 17.81 -0.75
N LYS A 316 13.56 17.52 -2.02
CA LYS A 316 12.88 18.42 -2.96
C LYS A 316 11.48 17.92 -3.28
N PRO A 317 10.54 18.81 -3.61
CA PRO A 317 9.22 18.39 -4.11
C PRO A 317 9.35 17.40 -5.27
N ILE A 318 8.45 16.43 -5.30
CA ILE A 318 8.30 15.60 -6.50
C ILE A 318 7.75 16.47 -7.65
N PRO A 319 7.88 16.07 -8.92
CA PRO A 319 7.33 16.84 -10.05
C PRO A 319 5.86 17.22 -9.80
N GLN A 320 5.48 18.43 -10.26
CA GLN A 320 4.13 19.03 -10.15
C GLN A 320 3.62 19.29 -8.71
N VAL A 321 4.42 19.03 -7.68
CA VAL A 321 4.10 19.43 -6.30
C VAL A 321 4.80 20.76 -5.99
N SER A 322 4.03 21.73 -5.50
CA SER A 322 4.54 22.99 -4.97
C SER A 322 4.43 22.97 -3.44
N ILE A 323 5.49 23.42 -2.78
CA ILE A 323 5.56 23.49 -1.31
C ILE A 323 5.84 24.92 -0.92
N LYS A 324 5.10 25.47 0.05
CA LYS A 324 5.40 26.71 0.75
C LYS A 324 5.43 26.46 2.26
N ILE A 325 6.14 27.28 2.99
CA ILE A 325 6.12 27.31 4.46
C ILE A 325 5.33 28.54 4.87
N GLU A 326 4.36 28.36 5.74
CA GLU A 326 3.48 29.42 6.21
C GLU A 326 3.64 29.62 7.72
N ASP A 327 3.45 30.85 8.16
CA ASP A 327 3.23 31.15 9.58
C ASP A 327 1.91 30.48 10.03
N PRO A 328 1.92 29.71 11.13
CA PRO A 328 0.75 28.95 11.55
C PRO A 328 -0.44 29.81 12.00
N ASP A 329 -0.20 31.08 12.39
CA ASP A 329 -1.23 31.97 12.91
C ASP A 329 -1.78 32.90 11.81
N THR A 330 -0.90 33.42 10.94
CA THR A 330 -1.27 34.41 9.92
C THR A 330 -1.53 33.81 8.55
N HIS A 331 -1.07 32.57 8.27
CA HIS A 331 -1.08 31.89 6.99
C HIS A 331 -0.31 32.61 5.87
N GLU A 332 0.55 33.57 6.24
CA GLU A 332 1.44 34.23 5.29
C GLU A 332 2.65 33.36 4.98
N GLU A 333 3.11 33.38 3.72
CA GLU A 333 4.30 32.64 3.30
C GLU A 333 5.55 33.21 3.99
N LEU A 334 6.31 32.34 4.64
CA LEU A 334 7.54 32.72 5.36
C LEU A 334 8.75 32.70 4.43
N PRO A 335 9.72 33.62 4.69
CA PRO A 335 11.01 33.62 4.00
C PRO A 335 11.79 32.33 4.21
N ARG A 336 12.70 32.03 3.27
CA ARG A 336 13.57 30.85 3.39
C ARG A 336 14.45 30.92 4.64
N GLY A 337 14.39 29.84 5.45
CA GLY A 337 15.14 29.69 6.69
C GLY A 337 14.32 29.94 7.94
N GLU A 338 13.09 30.41 7.80
CA GLU A 338 12.13 30.52 8.89
C GLU A 338 11.32 29.23 9.04
N VAL A 339 10.85 28.97 10.26
CA VAL A 339 10.07 27.77 10.62
C VAL A 339 8.61 28.17 10.71
N GLY A 340 7.77 27.41 10.03
CA GLY A 340 6.32 27.57 10.04
C GLY A 340 5.58 26.27 10.34
#